data_afde23842d0527139340a511287eba10
#
_entry.id   afde23842d0527139340a511287eba10
#
_cell.length_a   1.000
_cell.length_b   1.000
_cell.length_c   1.000
_cell.angle_alpha   90.00
_cell.angle_beta   90.00
_cell.angle_gamma   90.00
#
_symmetry.space_group_name_H-M   'P 1'
#
loop_
_entity.id
_entity.type
_entity.pdbx_description
1 polymer ?
#
loop_
_entity_poly.entity_id
_entity_poly.type
_entity_poly.pdbx_seq_one_letter_code
_entity_poly.pdbx_strand_id
1 'polypeptide(L)'
;MAINRESRSKHSMKFTEKLFGTHSERELKRIYPIVDKIEALRPTMQALTDEELRAKTKEYKDRYNGGESLDSILPEAFATVREAAKRSLGMEHHRVQLIGGIILHQGRIAEMKTGEGKTLVSTLPAYLNALTGRGVHIVTVNDYLAKRDAEW
;
A
#
# COMPACT_ATOMS: atom_id res chain seq x y z
N MET A 1 24.40 23.44 37.31
CA MET A 1 23.34 22.54 37.80
C MET A 1 22.29 22.29 36.67
N ALA A 2 22.68 21.65 35.54
CA ALA A 2 21.87 21.51 34.32
C ALA A 2 21.92 20.09 33.68
N ILE A 3 22.43 19.08 34.39
CA ILE A 3 22.70 17.73 33.80
C ILE A 3 21.57 16.71 34.03
N ASN A 4 20.50 17.05 34.73
CA ASN A 4 19.53 16.04 35.22
C ASN A 4 18.14 16.06 34.55
N ARG A 5 17.93 16.87 33.49
CA ARG A 5 16.61 16.85 32.78
C ARG A 5 16.57 15.95 31.55
N GLU A 6 17.67 15.79 30.82
CA GLU A 6 17.72 14.94 29.62
C GLU A 6 17.67 13.43 29.94
N SER A 7 18.26 12.99 31.05
CA SER A 7 18.27 11.59 31.47
C SER A 7 16.88 11.10 31.89
N ARG A 8 16.06 11.96 32.52
CA ARG A 8 14.68 11.61 32.91
C ARG A 8 13.73 11.50 31.71
N SER A 9 13.91 12.34 30.68
CA SER A 9 13.10 12.29 29.48
C SER A 9 13.33 11.01 28.67
N LYS A 10 14.58 10.58 28.49
CA LYS A 10 14.93 9.34 27.77
C LYS A 10 14.48 8.06 28.52
N HIS A 11 14.42 8.10 29.83
CA HIS A 11 13.96 6.93 30.63
C HIS A 11 12.44 6.80 30.65
N SER A 12 11.73 7.91 30.68
CA SER A 12 10.26 7.96 30.59
C SER A 12 9.76 7.51 29.21
N MET A 13 10.43 7.92 28.11
CA MET A 13 10.06 7.45 26.76
C MET A 13 10.25 5.94 26.60
N LYS A 14 11.33 5.35 27.09
CA LYS A 14 11.55 3.89 27.03
C LYS A 14 10.52 3.09 27.81
N PHE A 15 9.96 3.61 28.90
CA PHE A 15 8.97 2.91 29.71
C PHE A 15 7.58 2.92 29.05
N THR A 16 7.18 4.05 28.46
CA THR A 16 5.91 4.15 27.71
C THR A 16 5.96 3.37 26.39
N GLU A 17 7.10 3.35 25.69
CA GLU A 17 7.30 2.51 24.50
C GLU A 17 7.23 1.01 24.85
N LYS A 18 7.73 0.61 26.01
CA LYS A 18 7.71 -0.80 26.46
C LYS A 18 6.30 -1.26 26.85
N LEU A 19 5.43 -0.35 27.33
CA LEU A 19 4.03 -0.66 27.70
C LEU A 19 3.05 -0.54 26.53
N PHE A 20 3.26 0.41 25.60
CA PHE A 20 2.30 0.75 24.54
C PHE A 20 2.83 0.49 23.13
N GLY A 21 4.03 -0.06 22.97
CA GLY A 21 4.71 -0.24 21.69
C GLY A 21 5.17 1.10 21.09
N THR A 22 6.03 1.01 20.06
CA THR A 22 6.46 2.18 19.29
C THR A 22 5.28 2.75 18.47
N HIS A 23 5.38 4.00 18.05
CA HIS A 23 4.40 4.60 17.13
C HIS A 23 4.22 3.72 15.88
N SER A 24 5.31 3.22 15.32
CA SER A 24 5.30 2.34 14.14
C SER A 24 4.54 1.03 14.39
N GLU A 25 4.74 0.39 15.56
CA GLU A 25 4.01 -0.84 15.90
C GLU A 25 2.51 -0.63 16.03
N ARG A 26 2.09 0.51 16.59
CA ARG A 26 0.66 0.85 16.70
C ARG A 26 0.03 1.10 15.33
N GLU A 27 0.75 1.76 14.44
CA GLU A 27 0.29 1.99 13.08
C GLU A 27 0.21 0.67 12.28
N LEU A 28 1.21 -0.21 12.42
CA LEU A 28 1.17 -1.53 11.79
C LEU A 28 -0.02 -2.36 12.28
N LYS A 29 -0.35 -2.31 13.57
CA LYS A 29 -1.54 -3.00 14.12
C LYS A 29 -2.85 -2.54 13.48
N ARG A 30 -2.95 -1.28 13.01
CA ARG A 30 -4.11 -0.77 12.26
C ARG A 30 -4.11 -1.22 10.81
N ILE A 31 -2.94 -1.42 10.22
CA ILE A 31 -2.78 -1.81 8.82
C ILE A 31 -2.99 -3.32 8.62
N TYR A 32 -2.54 -4.16 9.56
CA TYR A 32 -2.64 -5.61 9.44
C TYR A 32 -4.04 -6.13 9.11
N PRO A 33 -5.13 -5.67 9.74
CA PRO A 33 -6.47 -6.12 9.38
C PRO A 33 -6.86 -5.80 7.93
N ILE A 34 -6.33 -4.71 7.35
CA ILE A 34 -6.55 -4.36 5.93
C ILE A 34 -5.79 -5.33 5.04
N VAL A 35 -4.54 -5.65 5.39
CA VAL A 35 -3.73 -6.63 4.66
C VAL A 35 -4.37 -8.02 4.72
N ASP A 36 -4.88 -8.43 5.87
CA ASP A 36 -5.58 -9.71 6.03
C ASP A 36 -6.81 -9.80 5.12
N LYS A 37 -7.57 -8.69 4.98
CA LYS A 37 -8.70 -8.61 4.03
C LYS A 37 -8.24 -8.76 2.58
N ILE A 38 -7.13 -8.08 2.19
CA ILE A 38 -6.56 -8.21 0.85
C ILE A 38 -6.16 -9.66 0.56
N GLU A 39 -5.49 -10.30 1.51
CA GLU A 39 -5.05 -11.69 1.35
C GLU A 39 -6.23 -12.67 1.31
N ALA A 40 -7.28 -12.43 2.08
CA ALA A 40 -8.50 -13.25 2.07
C ALA A 40 -9.25 -13.18 0.73
N LEU A 41 -9.12 -12.10 -0.04
CA LEU A 41 -9.71 -11.95 -1.38
C LEU A 41 -8.95 -12.71 -2.48
N ARG A 42 -7.76 -13.25 -2.19
CA ARG A 42 -6.92 -13.95 -3.17
C ARG A 42 -7.67 -15.05 -3.93
N PRO A 43 -8.37 -16.00 -3.29
CA PRO A 43 -9.09 -17.05 -4.03
C PRO A 43 -10.18 -16.48 -4.95
N THR A 44 -10.86 -15.42 -4.51
CA THR A 44 -11.91 -14.74 -5.30
C THR A 44 -11.32 -14.12 -6.56
N MET A 45 -10.20 -13.40 -6.45
CA MET A 45 -9.55 -12.79 -7.62
C MET A 45 -8.96 -13.82 -8.56
N GLN A 46 -8.40 -14.92 -8.04
CA GLN A 46 -7.86 -16.01 -8.84
C GLN A 46 -8.92 -16.75 -9.67
N ALA A 47 -10.16 -16.80 -9.19
CA ALA A 47 -11.26 -17.46 -9.87
C ALA A 47 -11.83 -16.66 -11.06
N LEU A 48 -11.51 -15.34 -11.14
CA LEU A 48 -11.98 -14.48 -12.22
C LEU A 48 -11.22 -14.77 -13.53
N THR A 49 -11.95 -14.68 -14.65
CA THR A 49 -11.32 -14.60 -15.97
C THR A 49 -10.57 -13.27 -16.14
N ASP A 50 -9.77 -13.14 -17.19
CA ASP A 50 -9.05 -11.88 -17.46
C ASP A 50 -10.00 -10.73 -17.76
N GLU A 51 -11.11 -11.03 -18.46
CA GLU A 51 -12.17 -10.06 -18.76
C GLU A 51 -12.87 -9.59 -17.48
N GLU A 52 -13.22 -10.51 -16.58
CA GLU A 52 -13.84 -10.19 -15.29
C GLU A 52 -12.90 -9.40 -14.39
N LEU A 53 -11.60 -9.76 -14.36
CA LEU A 53 -10.61 -9.03 -13.59
C LEU A 53 -10.44 -7.58 -14.11
N ARG A 54 -10.43 -7.38 -15.44
CA ARG A 54 -10.41 -6.04 -16.06
C ARG A 54 -11.68 -5.25 -15.77
N ALA A 55 -12.84 -5.90 -15.77
CA ALA A 55 -14.13 -5.29 -15.48
C ALA A 55 -14.22 -4.72 -14.06
N LYS A 56 -13.43 -5.24 -13.10
CA LYS A 56 -13.32 -4.69 -11.75
C LYS A 56 -12.95 -3.20 -11.73
N THR A 57 -12.14 -2.74 -12.67
CA THR A 57 -11.80 -1.32 -12.76
C THR A 57 -13.02 -0.43 -12.99
N LYS A 58 -13.94 -0.86 -13.86
CA LYS A 58 -15.19 -0.13 -14.09
C LYS A 58 -16.08 -0.19 -12.85
N GLU A 59 -16.26 -1.36 -12.25
CA GLU A 59 -17.03 -1.54 -11.02
C GLU A 59 -16.54 -0.60 -9.91
N TYR A 60 -15.23 -0.52 -9.66
CA TYR A 60 -14.67 0.36 -8.62
C TYR A 60 -14.85 1.83 -8.93
N LYS A 61 -14.73 2.23 -10.20
CA LYS A 61 -15.02 3.62 -10.63
C LYS A 61 -16.48 3.98 -10.40
N ASP A 62 -17.40 3.07 -10.74
CA ASP A 62 -18.82 3.28 -10.55
C ASP A 62 -19.18 3.40 -9.05
N ARG A 63 -18.59 2.56 -8.20
CA ARG A 63 -18.72 2.63 -6.73
C ARG A 63 -18.18 3.94 -6.16
N TYR A 64 -16.99 4.36 -6.59
CA TYR A 64 -16.40 5.64 -6.18
C TYR A 64 -17.28 6.83 -6.60
N ASN A 65 -17.78 6.84 -7.85
CA ASN A 65 -18.67 7.88 -8.35
C ASN A 65 -20.03 7.85 -7.62
N GLY A 66 -20.44 6.71 -7.11
CA GLY A 66 -21.61 6.53 -6.25
C GLY A 66 -21.41 7.00 -4.79
N GLY A 67 -20.21 7.51 -4.46
CA GLY A 67 -19.90 8.07 -3.14
C GLY A 67 -19.16 7.13 -2.19
N GLU A 68 -18.76 5.93 -2.63
CA GLU A 68 -17.95 5.04 -1.81
C GLU A 68 -16.51 5.57 -1.71
N SER A 69 -15.91 5.49 -0.51
CA SER A 69 -14.55 5.99 -0.29
C SER A 69 -13.50 5.06 -0.91
N LEU A 70 -12.34 5.63 -1.29
CA LEU A 70 -11.21 4.82 -1.73
C LEU A 70 -10.71 3.85 -0.66
N ASP A 71 -10.78 4.23 0.62
CA ASP A 71 -10.41 3.36 1.74
C ASP A 71 -11.31 2.11 1.82
N SER A 72 -12.59 2.24 1.50
CA SER A 72 -13.52 1.11 1.43
C SER A 72 -13.18 0.18 0.26
N ILE A 73 -12.86 0.73 -0.90
CA ILE A 73 -12.52 0.00 -2.13
C ILE A 73 -11.11 -0.61 -2.07
N LEU A 74 -10.21 -0.05 -1.26
CA LEU A 74 -8.78 -0.39 -1.20
C LEU A 74 -8.51 -1.90 -1.11
N PRO A 75 -9.15 -2.70 -0.23
CA PRO A 75 -8.82 -4.12 -0.13
C PRO A 75 -9.06 -4.87 -1.44
N GLU A 76 -10.17 -4.61 -2.11
CA GLU A 76 -10.53 -5.25 -3.37
C GLU A 76 -9.64 -4.76 -4.51
N ALA A 77 -9.38 -3.45 -4.59
CA ALA A 77 -8.50 -2.85 -5.60
C ALA A 77 -7.07 -3.42 -5.50
N PHE A 78 -6.52 -3.51 -4.28
CA PHE A 78 -5.18 -4.08 -4.08
C PHE A 78 -5.13 -5.57 -4.40
N ALA A 79 -6.17 -6.34 -4.06
CA ALA A 79 -6.27 -7.74 -4.44
C ALA A 79 -6.33 -7.91 -5.97
N THR A 80 -7.05 -7.03 -6.67
CA THR A 80 -7.11 -7.00 -8.14
C THR A 80 -5.75 -6.72 -8.76
N VAL A 81 -5.02 -5.68 -8.28
CA VAL A 81 -3.66 -5.35 -8.78
C VAL A 81 -2.69 -6.50 -8.50
N ARG A 82 -2.78 -7.11 -7.32
CA ARG A 82 -1.94 -8.25 -6.94
C ARG A 82 -2.10 -9.42 -7.90
N GLU A 83 -3.34 -9.77 -8.25
CA GLU A 83 -3.63 -10.84 -9.22
C GLU A 83 -3.23 -10.44 -10.64
N ALA A 84 -3.51 -9.21 -11.06
CA ALA A 84 -3.11 -8.70 -12.37
C ALA A 84 -1.58 -8.73 -12.56
N ALA A 85 -0.81 -8.28 -11.55
CA ALA A 85 0.66 -8.33 -11.57
C ALA A 85 1.17 -9.77 -11.65
N LYS A 86 0.54 -10.71 -10.94
CA LYS A 86 0.89 -12.11 -11.01
C LYS A 86 0.67 -12.69 -12.42
N ARG A 87 -0.45 -12.35 -13.08
CA ARG A 87 -0.75 -12.86 -14.44
C ARG A 87 0.13 -12.22 -15.51
N SER A 88 0.35 -10.90 -15.43
CA SER A 88 1.09 -10.16 -16.48
C SER A 88 2.61 -10.22 -16.33
N LEU A 89 3.12 -10.18 -15.08
CA LEU A 89 4.54 -10.06 -14.78
C LEU A 89 5.14 -11.29 -14.09
N GLY A 90 4.31 -12.26 -13.69
CA GLY A 90 4.74 -13.36 -12.84
C GLY A 90 5.10 -12.95 -11.40
N MET A 91 4.78 -11.71 -11.01
CA MET A 91 5.14 -11.15 -9.70
C MET A 91 3.91 -10.94 -8.84
N GLU A 92 3.88 -11.57 -7.69
CA GLU A 92 2.82 -11.39 -6.71
C GLU A 92 3.32 -10.51 -5.55
N HIS A 93 2.54 -9.48 -5.18
CA HIS A 93 2.90 -8.62 -4.05
C HIS A 93 2.97 -9.42 -2.74
N HIS A 94 4.07 -9.26 -2.02
CA HIS A 94 4.25 -9.80 -0.68
C HIS A 94 3.57 -8.93 0.36
N ARG A 95 3.31 -9.50 1.54
CA ARG A 95 2.64 -8.82 2.65
C ARG A 95 3.29 -7.47 3.02
N VAL A 96 4.62 -7.39 3.06
CA VAL A 96 5.35 -6.14 3.32
C VAL A 96 5.11 -5.08 2.25
N GLN A 97 4.92 -5.51 1.00
CA GLN A 97 4.64 -4.61 -0.12
C GLN A 97 3.20 -4.08 -0.06
N LEU A 98 2.23 -4.89 0.36
CA LEU A 98 0.86 -4.44 0.62
C LEU A 98 0.84 -3.36 1.71
N ILE A 99 1.59 -3.57 2.81
CA ILE A 99 1.77 -2.57 3.88
C ILE A 99 2.33 -1.27 3.31
N GLY A 100 3.41 -1.35 2.52
CA GLY A 100 4.01 -0.19 1.86
C GLY A 100 3.02 0.58 0.99
N GLY A 101 2.22 -0.13 0.19
CA GLY A 101 1.18 0.47 -0.66
C GLY A 101 0.10 1.19 0.15
N ILE A 102 -0.35 0.62 1.27
CA ILE A 102 -1.33 1.25 2.17
C ILE A 102 -0.76 2.52 2.78
N ILE A 103 0.49 2.48 3.27
CA ILE A 103 1.16 3.65 3.85
C ILE A 103 1.28 4.78 2.83
N LEU A 104 1.65 4.47 1.59
CA LEU A 104 1.73 5.46 0.50
C LEU A 104 0.35 6.05 0.16
N HIS A 105 -0.70 5.22 0.10
CA HIS A 105 -2.07 5.70 -0.12
C HIS A 105 -2.53 6.67 0.98
N GLN A 106 -2.10 6.46 2.22
CA GLN A 106 -2.37 7.35 3.35
C GLN A 106 -1.58 8.69 3.30
N GLY A 107 -0.82 8.95 2.23
CA GLY A 107 0.01 10.16 2.09
C GLY A 107 1.23 10.16 3.01
N ARG A 108 1.71 9.01 3.44
CA ARG A 108 2.84 8.83 4.35
C ARG A 108 4.06 8.30 3.60
N ILE A 109 5.22 8.34 4.24
CA ILE A 109 6.47 7.79 3.70
C ILE A 109 6.61 6.33 4.13
N ALA A 110 6.79 5.43 3.16
CA ALA A 110 7.11 4.03 3.37
C ALA A 110 8.61 3.82 3.10
N GLU A 111 9.40 3.62 4.13
CA GLU A 111 10.79 3.22 3.98
C GLU A 111 10.88 1.73 3.70
N MET A 112 11.53 1.38 2.61
CA MET A 112 11.76 -0.01 2.19
C MET A 112 13.20 -0.19 1.77
N LYS A 113 13.80 -1.34 2.13
CA LYS A 113 15.19 -1.67 1.77
C LYS A 113 15.37 -1.79 0.26
N THR A 114 16.62 -1.64 -0.19
CA THR A 114 16.98 -1.92 -1.58
C THR A 114 16.67 -3.39 -1.91
N GLY A 115 16.05 -3.64 -3.08
CA GLY A 115 15.65 -4.99 -3.48
C GLY A 115 14.26 -5.43 -3.04
N GLU A 116 13.55 -4.68 -2.19
CA GLU A 116 12.19 -5.04 -1.73
C GLU A 116 11.06 -4.73 -2.73
N GLY A 117 11.40 -4.38 -3.97
CA GLY A 117 10.42 -4.22 -5.04
C GLY A 117 9.57 -2.95 -4.95
N LYS A 118 10.18 -1.80 -4.63
CA LYS A 118 9.49 -0.49 -4.50
C LYS A 118 8.66 -0.11 -5.73
N THR A 119 9.14 -0.44 -6.94
CA THR A 119 8.43 -0.18 -8.20
C THR A 119 7.10 -0.94 -8.22
N LEU A 120 7.12 -2.23 -7.86
CA LEU A 120 5.90 -3.04 -7.77
C LEU A 120 4.93 -2.50 -6.71
N VAL A 121 5.44 -2.03 -5.56
CA VAL A 121 4.62 -1.41 -4.50
C VAL A 121 3.87 -0.19 -5.00
N SER A 122 4.50 0.65 -5.84
CA SER A 122 3.90 1.89 -6.33
C SER A 122 2.66 1.65 -7.19
N THR A 123 2.52 0.48 -7.81
CA THR A 123 1.35 0.13 -8.63
C THR A 123 0.06 0.07 -7.82
N LEU A 124 0.13 -0.34 -6.56
CA LEU A 124 -1.01 -0.46 -5.66
C LEU A 124 -1.73 0.88 -5.43
N PRO A 125 -1.08 1.90 -4.83
CA PRO A 125 -1.71 3.19 -4.62
C PRO A 125 -1.94 3.94 -5.94
N ALA A 126 -1.12 3.72 -6.97
CA ALA A 126 -1.33 4.34 -8.27
C ALA A 126 -2.66 3.90 -8.90
N TYR A 127 -2.92 2.59 -8.94
CA TYR A 127 -4.19 2.06 -9.44
C TYR A 127 -5.39 2.58 -8.65
N LEU A 128 -5.33 2.47 -7.31
CA LEU A 128 -6.43 2.90 -6.45
C LEU A 128 -6.78 4.38 -6.64
N ASN A 129 -5.76 5.25 -6.64
CA ASN A 129 -5.99 6.68 -6.79
C ASN A 129 -6.39 7.08 -8.23
N ALA A 130 -5.96 6.33 -9.25
CA ALA A 130 -6.37 6.53 -10.63
C ALA A 130 -7.87 6.28 -10.86
N LEU A 131 -8.55 5.52 -10.00
CA LEU A 131 -10.00 5.32 -10.05
C LEU A 131 -10.79 6.63 -9.97
N THR A 132 -10.21 7.65 -9.32
CA THR A 132 -10.84 8.99 -9.20
C THR A 132 -10.94 9.76 -10.52
N GLY A 133 -10.18 9.36 -11.55
CA GLY A 133 -10.08 10.08 -12.82
C GLY A 133 -9.29 11.39 -12.77
N ARG A 134 -8.70 11.74 -11.63
CA ARG A 134 -7.92 13.01 -11.45
C ARG A 134 -6.47 12.92 -11.91
N GLY A 135 -6.03 11.74 -12.34
CA GLY A 135 -4.64 11.47 -12.68
C GLY A 135 -3.79 11.09 -11.46
N VAL A 136 -2.69 10.38 -11.74
CA VAL A 136 -1.69 10.01 -10.73
C VAL A 136 -0.31 10.27 -11.34
N HIS A 137 0.55 10.92 -10.56
CA HIS A 137 1.93 11.18 -10.96
C HIS A 137 2.87 10.23 -10.21
N ILE A 138 3.68 9.46 -10.97
CA ILE A 138 4.76 8.64 -10.41
C ILE A 138 6.07 9.33 -10.76
N VAL A 139 6.83 9.70 -9.73
CA VAL A 139 8.11 10.40 -9.89
C VAL A 139 9.24 9.42 -9.59
N THR A 140 10.20 9.33 -10.48
CA THR A 140 11.41 8.52 -10.36
C THR A 140 12.65 9.40 -10.28
N VAL A 141 13.78 8.81 -9.87
CA VAL A 141 15.03 9.57 -9.65
C VAL A 141 15.71 10.02 -10.94
N ASN A 142 15.40 9.39 -12.11
CA ASN A 142 15.96 9.74 -13.40
C ASN A 142 15.08 9.24 -14.56
N ASP A 143 15.39 9.73 -15.77
CA ASP A 143 14.64 9.43 -17.00
C ASP A 143 14.71 7.94 -17.39
N TYR A 144 15.84 7.29 -17.13
CA TYR A 144 15.98 5.86 -17.42
C TYR A 144 14.97 5.03 -16.65
N LEU A 145 14.82 5.29 -15.35
CA LEU A 145 13.84 4.60 -14.52
C LEU A 145 12.41 4.97 -14.92
N ALA A 146 12.15 6.23 -15.24
CA ALA A 146 10.83 6.67 -15.71
C ALA A 146 10.40 5.89 -16.96
N LYS A 147 11.29 5.78 -17.95
CA LYS A 147 11.03 5.03 -19.18
C LYS A 147 10.83 3.54 -18.89
N ARG A 148 11.75 2.93 -18.17
CA ARG A 148 11.66 1.50 -17.80
C ARG A 148 10.35 1.17 -17.08
N ASP A 149 9.99 1.98 -16.07
CA ASP A 149 8.80 1.72 -15.25
C ASP A 149 7.49 2.02 -16.00
N ALA A 150 7.53 2.88 -17.04
CA ALA A 150 6.39 3.14 -17.89
C ALA A 150 6.17 2.03 -18.95
N GLU A 151 7.20 1.35 -19.37
CA GLU A 151 7.14 0.21 -20.31
C GLU A 151 6.79 -1.10 -19.61
N TRP A 152 6.99 -1.16 -18.31
CA TRP A 152 6.80 -2.34 -17.47
C TRP A 152 5.37 -2.53 -16.99
#